data_a79b02fb610e6be533d33b7391d42514
#
_entry.id   a79b02fb610e6be533d33b7391d42514
#
_cell.length_a   1.000
_cell.length_b   1.000
_cell.length_c   1.000
_cell.angle_alpha   90.00
_cell.angle_beta   90.00
_cell.angle_gamma   90.00
#
_symmetry.space_group_name_H-M   'P 1'
#
loop_
_entity.id
_entity.type
_entity.pdbx_description
1 polymer ?
#
loop_
_entity_poly.entity_id
_entity_poly.type
_entity_poly.pdbx_seq_one_letter_code
_entity_poly.pdbx_strand_id
1 'polypeptide(L)'
;MNIKDTYMTTLASALDFIASEIDSTSLDTFLESNHQDCKYICETLQLTPLQAALFATILEKSGDDLATTRELVSTLKVSKIRFLGFKKEIDELSRKRLVVARQKRNGSMGYRVSQSVVKAVQNDCPIEPERLEGLSTRTIFNRFHNIFADLANGVNSSEIALQEIIDIMNNNLDNKFVEASMRYGIHCLGSSEETVMMFYMLHRIVSFNDNEFTS
;
A
#
# COMPACT_ATOMS: atom_id res chain seq x y z
N MET A 1 31.20 -8.73 -34.35
CA MET A 1 29.85 -8.16 -34.36
C MET A 1 29.18 -8.69 -33.11
N ASN A 2 29.33 -7.95 -31.99
CA ASN A 2 28.79 -8.33 -30.69
C ASN A 2 27.32 -7.92 -30.66
N ILE A 3 26.42 -8.88 -30.78
CA ILE A 3 25.03 -8.72 -30.47
C ILE A 3 24.96 -8.72 -28.92
N LYS A 4 25.06 -7.55 -28.32
CA LYS A 4 24.60 -7.37 -26.96
C LYS A 4 23.08 -7.54 -27.04
N ASP A 5 22.61 -8.69 -26.59
CA ASP A 5 21.19 -8.87 -26.25
C ASP A 5 20.82 -7.74 -25.33
N THR A 6 20.11 -6.76 -25.86
CA THR A 6 19.45 -5.73 -25.06
C THR A 6 18.26 -6.43 -24.43
N TYR A 7 18.49 -7.11 -23.31
CA TYR A 7 17.37 -7.52 -22.45
C TYR A 7 16.64 -6.22 -22.08
N MET A 8 15.42 -6.08 -22.54
CA MET A 8 14.56 -4.99 -22.07
C MET A 8 14.38 -5.20 -20.57
N THR A 9 14.92 -4.29 -19.77
CA THR A 9 14.76 -4.32 -18.33
C THR A 9 13.29 -4.07 -18.02
N THR A 10 12.59 -5.09 -17.55
CA THR A 10 11.21 -4.96 -17.09
C THR A 10 11.19 -4.51 -15.65
N LEU A 11 10.04 -3.96 -15.20
CA LEU A 11 9.87 -3.55 -13.83
C LEU A 11 10.10 -4.73 -12.86
N ALA A 12 9.57 -5.90 -13.22
CA ALA A 12 9.73 -7.13 -12.44
C ALA A 12 11.20 -7.57 -12.34
N SER A 13 11.91 -7.61 -13.48
CA SER A 13 13.32 -8.05 -13.49
C SER A 13 14.23 -7.12 -12.71
N ALA A 14 14.00 -5.80 -12.78
CA ALA A 14 14.77 -4.82 -12.03
C ALA A 14 14.52 -4.92 -10.52
N LEU A 15 13.28 -5.12 -10.10
CA LEU A 15 12.93 -5.29 -8.68
C LEU A 15 13.48 -6.60 -8.11
N ASP A 16 13.42 -7.70 -8.88
CA ASP A 16 14.00 -8.99 -8.52
C ASP A 16 15.52 -8.89 -8.34
N PHE A 17 16.22 -8.22 -9.27
CA PHE A 17 17.64 -7.95 -9.15
C PHE A 17 17.98 -7.18 -7.87
N ILE A 18 17.24 -6.09 -7.57
CA ILE A 18 17.48 -5.27 -6.37
C ILE A 18 17.30 -6.12 -5.11
N ALA A 19 16.21 -6.89 -5.01
CA ALA A 19 15.91 -7.72 -3.85
C ALA A 19 16.98 -8.81 -3.65
N SER A 20 17.38 -9.50 -4.74
CA SER A 20 18.40 -10.54 -4.72
C SER A 20 19.77 -10.01 -4.35
N GLU A 21 20.16 -8.84 -4.87
CA GLU A 21 21.46 -8.22 -4.57
C GLU A 21 21.53 -7.79 -3.09
N ILE A 22 20.46 -7.24 -2.53
CA ILE A 22 20.39 -6.88 -1.11
C ILE A 22 20.47 -8.13 -0.23
N ASP A 23 19.76 -9.20 -0.58
CA ASP A 23 19.78 -10.45 0.19
C ASP A 23 21.17 -11.10 0.19
N SER A 24 21.87 -11.06 -0.96
CA SER A 24 23.21 -11.62 -1.09
C SER A 24 24.29 -10.78 -0.40
N THR A 25 24.19 -9.47 -0.43
CA THR A 25 25.20 -8.54 0.11
C THR A 25 24.76 -7.86 1.42
N SER A 26 24.33 -6.63 1.34
CA SER A 26 23.67 -5.83 2.38
C SER A 26 23.09 -4.56 1.76
N LEU A 27 22.22 -3.87 2.49
CA LEU A 27 21.70 -2.58 2.06
C LEU A 27 22.83 -1.56 1.81
N ASP A 28 23.83 -1.49 2.66
CA ASP A 28 24.94 -0.53 2.54
C ASP A 28 25.74 -0.79 1.26
N THR A 29 26.15 -2.03 1.05
CA THR A 29 26.88 -2.45 -0.15
C THR A 29 26.09 -2.16 -1.41
N PHE A 30 24.80 -2.45 -1.39
CA PHE A 30 23.89 -2.15 -2.49
C PHE A 30 23.83 -0.65 -2.80
N LEU A 31 23.66 0.20 -1.77
CA LEU A 31 23.54 1.65 -1.95
C LEU A 31 24.84 2.31 -2.43
N GLU A 32 26.00 1.75 -2.10
CA GLU A 32 27.30 2.21 -2.60
C GLU A 32 27.53 1.84 -4.07
N SER A 33 26.85 0.82 -4.57
CA SER A 33 26.95 0.33 -5.92
C SER A 33 26.00 1.09 -6.85
N ASN A 34 26.47 1.39 -8.06
CA ASN A 34 25.69 2.18 -9.02
C ASN A 34 25.01 1.25 -10.04
N HIS A 35 24.01 0.49 -9.58
CA HIS A 35 23.28 -0.47 -10.41
C HIS A 35 22.34 0.19 -11.41
N GLN A 36 22.37 -0.28 -12.66
CA GLN A 36 21.49 0.21 -13.74
C GLN A 36 20.01 -0.03 -13.41
N ASP A 37 19.69 -1.20 -12.86
CA ASP A 37 18.34 -1.60 -12.46
C ASP A 37 17.79 -0.69 -11.36
N CYS A 38 18.63 -0.30 -10.39
CA CYS A 38 18.25 0.66 -9.36
C CYS A 38 17.93 2.03 -9.97
N LYS A 39 18.72 2.51 -10.92
CA LYS A 39 18.43 3.76 -11.63
C LYS A 39 17.12 3.68 -12.39
N TYR A 40 16.88 2.59 -13.11
CA TYR A 40 15.65 2.36 -13.85
C TYR A 40 14.42 2.46 -12.93
N ILE A 41 14.45 1.78 -11.76
CA ILE A 41 13.36 1.85 -10.78
C ILE A 41 13.21 3.26 -10.18
N CYS A 42 14.33 3.92 -9.84
CA CYS A 42 14.32 5.28 -9.30
C CYS A 42 13.71 6.28 -10.29
N GLU A 43 14.03 6.19 -11.57
CA GLU A 43 13.48 7.06 -12.60
C GLU A 43 12.01 6.74 -12.90
N THR A 44 11.66 5.46 -13.03
CA THR A 44 10.30 5.01 -13.38
C THR A 44 9.29 5.33 -12.27
N LEU A 45 9.66 5.11 -11.01
CA LEU A 45 8.77 5.30 -9.86
C LEU A 45 9.05 6.59 -9.08
N GLN A 46 10.01 7.41 -9.54
CA GLN A 46 10.46 8.64 -8.88
C GLN A 46 10.86 8.38 -7.42
N LEU A 47 11.67 7.35 -7.20
CA LEU A 47 12.14 6.93 -5.89
C LEU A 47 13.60 7.32 -5.66
N THR A 48 13.99 7.45 -4.40
CA THR A 48 15.40 7.44 -4.02
C THR A 48 15.94 6.00 -4.05
N PRO A 49 17.27 5.77 -4.17
CA PRO A 49 17.84 4.42 -4.11
C PRO A 49 17.44 3.65 -2.84
N LEU A 50 17.35 4.32 -1.68
CA LEU A 50 16.90 3.71 -0.44
C LEU A 50 15.42 3.31 -0.51
N GLN A 51 14.56 4.15 -1.09
CA GLN A 51 13.15 3.82 -1.31
C GLN A 51 12.99 2.64 -2.26
N ALA A 52 13.76 2.59 -3.35
CA ALA A 52 13.75 1.47 -4.28
C ALA A 52 14.18 0.15 -3.60
N ALA A 53 15.22 0.20 -2.78
CA ALA A 53 15.68 -0.93 -1.98
C ALA A 53 14.62 -1.43 -1.00
N LEU A 54 14.00 -0.51 -0.24
CA LEU A 54 12.92 -0.83 0.70
C LEU A 54 11.70 -1.41 -0.02
N PHE A 55 11.29 -0.81 -1.14
CA PHE A 55 10.17 -1.27 -1.93
C PHE A 55 10.38 -2.67 -2.48
N ALA A 56 11.52 -2.94 -3.13
CA ALA A 56 11.86 -4.26 -3.65
C ALA A 56 11.90 -5.32 -2.54
N THR A 57 12.52 -5.01 -1.39
CA THR A 57 12.60 -5.92 -0.25
C THR A 57 11.22 -6.21 0.35
N ILE A 58 10.35 -5.19 0.47
CA ILE A 58 8.98 -5.38 0.95
C ILE A 58 8.17 -6.22 -0.04
N LEU A 59 8.30 -5.97 -1.34
CA LEU A 59 7.61 -6.75 -2.38
C LEU A 59 8.00 -8.23 -2.30
N GLU A 60 9.30 -8.52 -2.21
CA GLU A 60 9.84 -9.88 -2.11
C GLU A 60 9.36 -10.62 -0.85
N LYS A 61 9.30 -9.93 0.30
CA LYS A 61 8.96 -10.56 1.60
C LYS A 61 7.47 -10.53 1.93
N SER A 62 6.65 -9.77 1.20
CA SER A 62 5.23 -9.55 1.53
C SER A 62 4.26 -10.49 0.82
N GLY A 63 4.66 -11.55 0.16
CA GLY A 63 3.81 -12.56 -0.48
C GLY A 63 2.31 -12.46 -0.17
N ASP A 64 1.72 -13.51 0.40
CA ASP A 64 0.32 -13.50 0.86
C ASP A 64 0.14 -12.83 2.23
N ASP A 65 1.23 -12.68 3.00
CA ASP A 65 1.26 -12.09 4.34
C ASP A 65 2.00 -10.74 4.38
N LEU A 66 1.84 -10.02 5.51
CA LEU A 66 2.61 -8.81 5.77
C LEU A 66 4.06 -9.15 6.12
N ALA A 67 5.02 -8.59 5.41
CA ALA A 67 6.43 -8.62 5.79
C ALA A 67 6.61 -7.97 7.15
N THR A 68 7.21 -8.66 8.10
CA THR A 68 7.44 -8.12 9.44
C THR A 68 8.69 -7.23 9.50
N THR A 69 8.73 -6.30 10.44
CA THR A 69 9.94 -5.53 10.74
C THR A 69 11.16 -6.42 10.95
N ARG A 70 10.98 -7.61 11.56
CA ARG A 70 12.07 -8.56 11.82
C ARG A 70 12.64 -9.15 10.54
N GLU A 71 11.77 -9.55 9.61
CA GLU A 71 12.17 -10.07 8.30
C GLU A 71 12.91 -9.02 7.50
N LEU A 72 12.35 -7.79 7.43
CA LEU A 72 13.00 -6.69 6.70
C LEU A 72 14.37 -6.33 7.27
N VAL A 73 14.49 -6.21 8.60
CA VAL A 73 15.75 -5.96 9.28
C VAL A 73 16.79 -7.04 8.97
N SER A 74 16.37 -8.31 8.97
CA SER A 74 17.23 -9.44 8.65
C SER A 74 17.71 -9.41 7.19
N THR A 75 16.80 -9.20 6.23
CA THR A 75 17.12 -9.18 4.80
C THR A 75 18.00 -7.98 4.44
N LEU A 76 17.68 -6.79 4.95
CA LEU A 76 18.46 -5.58 4.72
C LEU A 76 19.81 -5.59 5.45
N LYS A 77 20.03 -6.54 6.37
CA LYS A 77 21.22 -6.65 7.23
C LYS A 77 21.53 -5.36 7.99
N VAL A 78 20.49 -4.72 8.52
CA VAL A 78 20.58 -3.49 9.30
C VAL A 78 20.16 -3.71 10.75
N SER A 79 20.54 -2.82 11.67
CA SER A 79 20.02 -2.85 13.03
C SER A 79 18.55 -2.41 13.08
N LYS A 80 17.79 -2.90 14.08
CA LYS A 80 16.41 -2.48 14.30
C LYS A 80 16.30 -0.96 14.51
N ILE A 81 17.25 -0.34 15.19
CA ILE A 81 17.27 1.12 15.42
C ILE A 81 17.42 1.85 14.09
N ARG A 82 18.32 1.39 13.23
CA ARG A 82 18.50 1.98 11.90
C ARG A 82 17.26 1.84 11.04
N PHE A 83 16.60 0.68 11.06
CA PHE A 83 15.36 0.47 10.34
C PHE A 83 14.24 1.42 10.79
N LEU A 84 14.14 1.70 12.10
CA LEU A 84 13.20 2.72 12.61
C LEU A 84 13.48 4.11 12.04
N GLY A 85 14.75 4.42 11.73
CA GLY A 85 15.13 5.65 11.03
C GLY A 85 14.59 5.77 9.60
N PHE A 86 14.21 4.66 8.96
CA PHE A 86 13.64 4.65 7.62
C PHE A 86 12.14 4.98 7.58
N LYS A 87 11.55 5.32 8.73
CA LYS A 87 10.12 5.65 8.81
C LYS A 87 9.70 6.68 7.76
N LYS A 88 10.47 7.75 7.57
CA LYS A 88 10.19 8.78 6.59
C LYS A 88 10.12 8.23 5.16
N GLU A 89 11.04 7.35 4.79
CA GLU A 89 11.09 6.72 3.47
C GLU A 89 9.90 5.77 3.25
N ILE A 90 9.52 5.04 4.29
CA ILE A 90 8.33 4.16 4.26
C ILE A 90 7.04 4.99 4.17
N ASP A 91 6.95 6.10 4.90
CA ASP A 91 5.81 7.03 4.83
C ASP A 91 5.69 7.64 3.41
N GLU A 92 6.81 7.93 2.72
CA GLU A 92 6.82 8.36 1.32
C GLU A 92 6.34 7.27 0.37
N LEU A 93 6.81 6.03 0.53
CA LEU A 93 6.32 4.88 -0.23
C LEU A 93 4.82 4.67 -0.02
N SER A 94 4.34 4.87 1.20
CA SER A 94 2.91 4.78 1.53
C SER A 94 2.11 5.91 0.90
N ARG A 95 2.62 7.15 0.88
CA ARG A 95 1.98 8.28 0.16
C ARG A 95 1.89 8.01 -1.35
N LYS A 96 2.91 7.40 -1.92
CA LYS A 96 2.92 6.95 -3.32
C LYS A 96 2.07 5.70 -3.56
N ARG A 97 1.47 5.13 -2.50
CA ARG A 97 0.65 3.91 -2.52
C ARG A 97 1.37 2.66 -3.06
N LEU A 98 2.67 2.68 -3.04
CA LEU A 98 3.50 1.53 -3.38
C LEU A 98 3.49 0.50 -2.26
N VAL A 99 3.54 0.97 -1.00
CA VAL A 99 3.58 0.15 0.22
C VAL A 99 2.43 0.51 1.14
N VAL A 100 1.89 -0.48 1.82
CA VAL A 100 0.91 -0.32 2.90
C VAL A 100 1.54 -0.80 4.19
N ALA A 101 1.67 0.09 5.17
CA ALA A 101 2.12 -0.25 6.52
C ALA A 101 0.89 -0.55 7.39
N ARG A 102 0.91 -1.66 8.13
CA ARG A 102 -0.21 -2.09 8.97
C ARG A 102 0.26 -2.57 10.33
N GLN A 103 -0.51 -2.27 11.35
CA GLN A 103 -0.26 -2.79 12.69
C GLN A 103 -0.94 -4.15 12.84
N LYS A 104 -0.15 -5.16 13.21
CA LYS A 104 -0.67 -6.50 13.52
C LYS A 104 -1.34 -6.49 14.90
N ARG A 105 -2.21 -7.46 15.18
CA ARG A 105 -2.90 -7.63 16.48
C ARG A 105 -1.96 -7.65 17.70
N ASN A 106 -0.72 -8.05 17.52
CA ASN A 106 0.31 -8.07 18.57
C ASN A 106 1.05 -6.73 18.73
N GLY A 107 0.59 -5.67 18.08
CA GLY A 107 1.21 -4.34 18.11
C GLY A 107 2.45 -4.17 17.22
N SER A 108 2.91 -5.24 16.53
CA SER A 108 4.04 -5.12 15.61
C SER A 108 3.59 -4.53 14.26
N MET A 109 4.48 -3.77 13.62
CA MET A 109 4.25 -3.27 12.26
C MET A 109 4.54 -4.37 11.24
N GLY A 110 3.68 -4.45 10.24
CA GLY A 110 3.86 -5.24 9.04
C GLY A 110 3.72 -4.36 7.79
N TYR A 111 4.29 -4.79 6.71
CA TYR A 111 4.37 -4.04 5.46
C TYR A 111 4.00 -4.94 4.29
N ARG A 112 3.26 -4.43 3.33
CA ARG A 112 3.00 -5.14 2.08
C ARG A 112 2.94 -4.17 0.91
N VAL A 113 3.15 -4.70 -0.28
CA VAL A 113 2.88 -3.95 -1.51
C VAL A 113 1.38 -4.04 -1.84
N SER A 114 0.79 -2.97 -2.35
CA SER A 114 -0.62 -2.97 -2.72
C SER A 114 -0.88 -3.93 -3.89
N GLN A 115 -2.07 -4.56 -3.91
CA GLN A 115 -2.42 -5.54 -4.95
C GLN A 115 -2.44 -4.95 -6.37
N SER A 116 -2.78 -3.66 -6.50
CA SER A 116 -2.71 -2.95 -7.78
C SER A 116 -1.28 -2.86 -8.30
N VAL A 117 -0.33 -2.59 -7.42
CA VAL A 117 1.11 -2.53 -7.74
C VAL A 117 1.64 -3.92 -8.09
N VAL A 118 1.30 -4.96 -7.31
CA VAL A 118 1.68 -6.35 -7.62
C VAL A 118 1.21 -6.74 -9.03
N LYS A 119 -0.05 -6.45 -9.37
CA LYS A 119 -0.60 -6.72 -10.71
C LYS A 119 0.11 -5.93 -11.80
N ALA A 120 0.46 -4.66 -11.55
CA ALA A 120 1.20 -3.84 -12.49
C ALA A 120 2.60 -4.42 -12.77
N VAL A 121 3.31 -4.84 -11.72
CA VAL A 121 4.61 -5.52 -11.82
C VAL A 121 4.50 -6.83 -12.60
N GLN A 122 3.49 -7.68 -12.29
CA GLN A 122 3.26 -8.96 -12.96
C GLN A 122 2.96 -8.82 -14.46
N ASN A 123 2.26 -7.76 -14.84
CA ASN A 123 1.86 -7.52 -16.23
C ASN A 123 2.80 -6.56 -16.97
N ASP A 124 3.91 -6.17 -16.36
CA ASP A 124 4.85 -5.16 -16.88
C ASP A 124 4.14 -3.87 -17.35
N CYS A 125 3.14 -3.46 -16.58
CA CYS A 125 2.35 -2.25 -16.83
C CYS A 125 2.86 -1.10 -15.96
N PRO A 126 2.71 0.15 -16.42
CA PRO A 126 2.99 1.32 -15.57
C PRO A 126 2.22 1.23 -14.25
N ILE A 127 2.90 1.51 -13.15
CA ILE A 127 2.25 1.64 -11.84
C ILE A 127 1.52 2.98 -11.86
N GLU A 128 0.21 2.93 -12.09
CA GLU A 128 -0.63 4.11 -11.94
C GLU A 128 -0.92 4.34 -10.46
N PRO A 129 -0.70 5.57 -9.97
CA PRO A 129 -1.14 5.91 -8.62
C PRO A 129 -2.65 5.69 -8.54
N GLU A 130 -3.07 4.96 -7.52
CA GLU A 130 -4.49 4.71 -7.30
C GLU A 130 -5.22 6.05 -7.14
N ARG A 131 -6.06 6.42 -8.11
CA ARG A 131 -6.83 7.66 -8.03
C ARG A 131 -7.75 7.59 -6.82
N LEU A 132 -7.59 8.56 -5.91
CA LEU A 132 -8.53 8.77 -4.80
C LEU A 132 -9.61 9.78 -5.15
N GLU A 133 -9.38 10.61 -6.15
CA GLU A 133 -10.25 11.70 -6.58
C GLU A 133 -11.20 11.27 -7.69
N GLY A 134 -12.39 11.86 -7.73
CA GLY A 134 -13.38 11.63 -8.79
C GLY A 134 -13.94 10.21 -8.83
N LEU A 135 -13.98 9.53 -7.68
CA LEU A 135 -14.50 8.17 -7.59
C LEU A 135 -16.02 8.15 -7.72
N SER A 136 -16.53 7.17 -8.45
CA SER A 136 -17.97 6.89 -8.43
C SER A 136 -18.40 6.40 -7.04
N THR A 137 -19.66 6.64 -6.69
CA THR A 137 -20.24 6.14 -5.42
C THR A 137 -20.03 4.63 -5.27
N ARG A 138 -20.22 3.85 -6.34
CA ARG A 138 -19.99 2.39 -6.32
C ARG A 138 -18.53 2.05 -6.00
N THR A 139 -17.58 2.78 -6.56
CA THR A 139 -16.14 2.57 -6.28
C THR A 139 -15.81 2.90 -4.84
N ILE A 140 -16.39 3.98 -4.29
CA ILE A 140 -16.24 4.36 -2.87
C ILE A 140 -16.76 3.25 -1.96
N PHE A 141 -17.97 2.72 -2.23
CA PHE A 141 -18.52 1.62 -1.46
C PHE A 141 -17.67 0.35 -1.52
N ASN A 142 -17.16 -0.03 -2.69
CA ASN A 142 -16.27 -1.18 -2.83
C ASN A 142 -14.98 -1.01 -2.02
N ARG A 143 -14.43 0.20 -1.97
CA ARG A 143 -13.25 0.50 -1.14
C ARG A 143 -13.57 0.41 0.35
N PHE A 144 -14.69 0.96 0.78
CA PHE A 144 -15.14 0.82 2.17
C PHE A 144 -15.36 -0.65 2.54
N HIS A 145 -15.94 -1.44 1.62
CA HIS A 145 -16.09 -2.88 1.82
C HIS A 145 -14.73 -3.56 2.09
N ASN A 146 -13.73 -3.28 1.28
CA ASN A 146 -12.38 -3.85 1.45
C ASN A 146 -11.74 -3.39 2.78
N ILE A 147 -11.86 -2.10 3.13
CA ILE A 147 -11.35 -1.57 4.40
C ILE A 147 -12.02 -2.28 5.60
N PHE A 148 -13.33 -2.45 5.56
CA PHE A 148 -14.07 -3.14 6.62
C PHE A 148 -13.79 -4.64 6.67
N ALA A 149 -13.61 -5.30 5.52
CA ALA A 149 -13.18 -6.69 5.46
C ALA A 149 -11.79 -6.87 6.08
N ASP A 150 -10.85 -5.99 5.75
CA ASP A 150 -9.51 -5.96 6.33
C ASP A 150 -9.55 -5.72 7.85
N LEU A 151 -10.42 -4.82 8.31
CA LEU A 151 -10.64 -4.56 9.73
C LEU A 151 -11.20 -5.79 10.44
N ALA A 152 -12.23 -6.43 9.87
CA ALA A 152 -12.86 -7.62 10.43
C ALA A 152 -11.89 -8.81 10.51
N ASN A 153 -11.00 -8.94 9.52
CA ASN A 153 -9.96 -9.98 9.48
C ASN A 153 -8.75 -9.63 10.36
N GLY A 154 -8.77 -8.45 11.03
CA GLY A 154 -7.67 -7.98 11.88
C GLY A 154 -6.40 -7.65 11.11
N VAL A 155 -6.52 -7.38 9.82
CA VAL A 155 -5.43 -6.93 8.94
C VAL A 155 -5.15 -5.45 9.18
N ASN A 156 -6.19 -4.64 9.47
CA ASN A 156 -6.09 -3.21 9.82
C ASN A 156 -6.42 -2.96 11.29
N SER A 157 -5.81 -1.91 11.86
CA SER A 157 -6.35 -1.30 13.08
C SER A 157 -7.53 -0.37 12.75
N SER A 158 -8.36 -0.09 13.77
CA SER A 158 -9.48 0.85 13.61
C SER A 158 -9.00 2.25 13.20
N GLU A 159 -7.86 2.70 13.70
CA GLU A 159 -7.28 4.01 13.38
C GLU A 159 -6.85 4.10 11.90
N ILE A 160 -6.22 3.04 11.37
CA ILE A 160 -5.82 3.00 9.96
C ILE A 160 -7.05 2.94 9.06
N ALA A 161 -8.03 2.10 9.40
CA ALA A 161 -9.29 2.01 8.66
C ALA A 161 -10.04 3.34 8.64
N LEU A 162 -10.08 4.03 9.78
CA LEU A 162 -10.66 5.36 9.91
C LEU A 162 -9.94 6.38 9.01
N GLN A 163 -8.61 6.41 9.05
CA GLN A 163 -7.83 7.35 8.24
C GLN A 163 -8.01 7.08 6.74
N GLU A 164 -8.00 5.82 6.31
CA GLU A 164 -8.24 5.46 4.90
C GLU A 164 -9.64 5.92 4.42
N ILE A 165 -10.67 5.77 5.25
CA ILE A 165 -12.03 6.24 4.92
C ILE A 165 -12.07 7.76 4.84
N ILE A 166 -11.47 8.47 5.80
CA ILE A 166 -11.39 9.94 5.82
C ILE A 166 -10.67 10.44 4.56
N ASP A 167 -9.57 9.80 4.16
CA ASP A 167 -8.82 10.18 2.97
C ASP A 167 -9.65 10.00 1.70
N ILE A 168 -10.38 8.88 1.58
CA ILE A 168 -11.30 8.66 0.45
C ILE A 168 -12.40 9.73 0.43
N MET A 169 -12.98 10.06 1.57
CA MET A 169 -14.05 11.06 1.65
C MET A 169 -13.53 12.46 1.30
N ASN A 170 -12.40 12.88 1.88
CA ASN A 170 -11.83 14.21 1.65
C ASN A 170 -11.43 14.43 0.19
N ASN A 171 -11.01 13.38 -0.52
CA ASN A 171 -10.66 13.44 -1.94
C ASN A 171 -11.87 13.32 -2.88
N ASN A 172 -13.10 13.16 -2.36
CA ASN A 172 -14.32 12.99 -3.16
C ASN A 172 -15.48 13.85 -2.64
N LEU A 173 -15.21 15.06 -2.16
CA LEU A 173 -16.23 15.97 -1.63
C LEU A 173 -17.25 16.42 -2.70
N ASP A 174 -16.92 16.33 -3.96
CA ASP A 174 -17.78 16.56 -5.12
C ASP A 174 -18.80 15.43 -5.36
N ASN A 175 -18.56 14.24 -4.78
CA ASN A 175 -19.48 13.14 -4.84
C ASN A 175 -20.68 13.40 -3.90
N LYS A 176 -21.91 13.42 -4.46
CA LYS A 176 -23.13 13.72 -3.70
C LYS A 176 -23.38 12.81 -2.50
N PHE A 177 -22.96 11.54 -2.58
CA PHE A 177 -23.07 10.61 -1.44
C PHE A 177 -22.09 11.02 -0.32
N VAL A 178 -20.85 11.35 -0.69
CA VAL A 178 -19.84 11.80 0.28
C VAL A 178 -20.25 13.12 0.92
N GLU A 179 -20.67 14.10 0.10
CA GLU A 179 -21.17 15.39 0.58
C GLU A 179 -22.31 15.22 1.60
N ALA A 180 -23.32 14.42 1.26
CA ALA A 180 -24.46 14.15 2.14
C ALA A 180 -24.04 13.47 3.44
N SER A 181 -23.14 12.49 3.34
CA SER A 181 -22.62 11.72 4.49
C SER A 181 -21.79 12.60 5.43
N MET A 182 -20.90 13.42 4.88
CA MET A 182 -20.09 14.37 5.66
C MET A 182 -20.99 15.40 6.36
N ARG A 183 -21.98 15.93 5.65
CA ARG A 183 -22.96 16.88 6.23
C ARG A 183 -23.73 16.24 7.38
N TYR A 184 -24.20 15.01 7.21
CA TYR A 184 -24.89 14.26 8.25
C TYR A 184 -23.95 13.96 9.44
N GLY A 185 -22.75 13.46 9.17
CA GLY A 185 -21.75 13.15 10.21
C GLY A 185 -21.39 14.36 11.07
N ILE A 186 -21.10 15.51 10.45
CA ILE A 186 -20.75 16.74 11.16
C ILE A 186 -21.92 17.26 12.00
N HIS A 187 -23.14 17.22 11.48
CA HIS A 187 -24.30 17.81 12.14
C HIS A 187 -25.00 16.88 13.15
N CYS A 188 -24.93 15.57 12.95
CA CYS A 188 -25.72 14.60 13.73
C CYS A 188 -24.88 13.71 14.64
N LEU A 189 -23.64 13.42 14.29
CA LEU A 189 -22.83 12.43 15.01
C LEU A 189 -21.69 13.06 15.84
N GLY A 190 -21.23 14.23 15.48
CA GLY A 190 -20.26 15.00 16.28
C GLY A 190 -18.82 14.47 16.28
N SER A 191 -18.57 13.25 15.80
CA SER A 191 -17.22 12.69 15.71
C SER A 191 -16.97 11.87 14.42
N SER A 192 -15.70 11.77 14.03
CA SER A 192 -15.27 10.98 12.88
C SER A 192 -15.50 9.48 13.13
N GLU A 193 -15.34 9.02 14.37
CA GLU A 193 -15.53 7.62 14.77
C GLU A 193 -16.98 7.17 14.61
N GLU A 194 -17.93 8.02 15.01
CA GLU A 194 -19.37 7.77 14.84
C GLU A 194 -19.75 7.76 13.36
N THR A 195 -19.13 8.61 12.54
CA THR A 195 -19.33 8.63 11.09
C THR A 195 -18.86 7.30 10.47
N VAL A 196 -17.71 6.78 10.87
CA VAL A 196 -17.23 5.47 10.41
C VAL A 196 -18.10 4.33 10.89
N MET A 197 -18.58 4.39 12.14
CA MET A 197 -19.52 3.40 12.66
C MET A 197 -20.81 3.38 11.84
N MET A 198 -21.33 4.55 11.46
CA MET A 198 -22.49 4.67 10.57
C MET A 198 -22.23 4.01 9.22
N PHE A 199 -21.07 4.25 8.58
CA PHE A 199 -20.71 3.61 7.33
C PHE A 199 -20.58 2.09 7.47
N TYR A 200 -20.00 1.61 8.55
CA TYR A 200 -19.94 0.19 8.85
C TYR A 200 -21.34 -0.43 8.96
N MET A 201 -22.25 0.23 9.67
CA MET A 201 -23.64 -0.22 9.79
C MET A 201 -24.37 -0.22 8.45
N LEU A 202 -24.23 0.85 7.66
CA LEU A 202 -24.79 0.93 6.30
C LEU A 202 -24.24 -0.16 5.39
N HIS A 203 -22.94 -0.40 5.44
CA HIS A 203 -22.30 -1.49 4.70
C HIS A 203 -22.88 -2.85 5.09
N ARG A 204 -23.07 -3.11 6.39
CA ARG A 204 -23.68 -4.36 6.88
C ARG A 204 -25.11 -4.52 6.36
N ILE A 205 -25.92 -3.47 6.40
CA ILE A 205 -27.31 -3.49 5.92
C ILE A 205 -27.36 -3.79 4.40
N VAL A 206 -26.54 -3.11 3.62
CA VAL A 206 -26.48 -3.32 2.14
C VAL A 206 -25.99 -4.73 1.81
N SER A 207 -24.94 -5.22 2.47
CA SER A 207 -24.38 -6.55 2.22
C SER A 207 -25.33 -7.69 2.65
N PHE A 208 -26.19 -7.48 3.64
CA PHE A 208 -27.20 -8.46 4.03
C PHE A 208 -28.35 -8.54 3.02
N ASN A 209 -28.76 -7.41 2.45
CA ASN A 209 -29.82 -7.38 1.46
C ASN A 209 -29.41 -8.02 0.13
N ASP A 210 -28.14 -7.93 -0.28
CA ASP A 210 -27.67 -8.57 -1.51
C ASP A 210 -27.71 -10.11 -1.45
N ASN A 211 -27.63 -10.70 -0.26
CA ASN A 211 -27.71 -12.15 -0.09
C ASN A 211 -29.16 -12.70 -0.08
N GLU A 212 -30.16 -11.85 0.17
CA GLU A 212 -31.57 -12.23 0.08
C GLU A 212 -32.18 -12.16 -1.33
N PHE A 213 -31.53 -11.43 -2.23
CA PHE A 213 -32.00 -11.29 -3.64
C PHE A 213 -31.42 -12.30 -4.61
N THR A 214 -30.54 -13.20 -4.18
CA THR A 214 -29.91 -14.25 -5.02
C THR A 214 -30.35 -15.67 -4.69
N SER A 215 -31.40 -15.86 -3.92
CA SER A 215 -32.01 -17.19 -3.62
C SER A 215 -33.34 -17.40 -4.36
#